data_234524888695331829ad64b46f8a17b5
#
_entry.id   234524888695331829ad64b46f8a17b5
#
_cell.length_a   1.000
_cell.length_b   1.000
_cell.length_c   1.000
_cell.angle_alpha   90.00
_cell.angle_beta   90.00
_cell.angle_gamma   90.00
#
_symmetry.space_group_name_H-M   'P 1'
#
loop_
_entity.id
_entity.type
_entity.pdbx_description
1 polymer ?
#
loop_
_entity_poly.entity_id
_entity_poly.type
_entity_poly.pdbx_seq_one_letter_code
_entity_poly.pdbx_strand_id
1 'polypeptide(L)'
;EIVEMVLTGSINQQIVAAINGAGGCAVGLSGKDARLIEACPLQRTTRDPGSQIEKVLDLGFVGDPKKINPGVLEKFGEAGIIPVIAPIGLGDNGETFNINADTAAGAIAAALGAAKLIMMTDVVGLLDRSGRLIPHLSPKAANALLKDGTIEGGMIPKVETCLATIQGKTEAAHILDGRVPHVLLLEIFTAHGVGTMIIND
;
A
#
# COMPACT_ATOMS: atom_id res chain seq x y z
N GLU A 1 1.21 -18.49 -10.53
CA GLU A 1 1.45 -19.57 -9.53
C GLU A 1 2.71 -19.30 -8.67
N ILE A 2 3.94 -19.21 -9.24
CA ILE A 2 5.18 -19.06 -8.44
C ILE A 2 5.13 -17.85 -7.50
N VAL A 3 4.72 -16.69 -7.99
CA VAL A 3 4.58 -15.47 -7.17
C VAL A 3 3.58 -15.67 -6.03
N GLU A 4 2.43 -16.27 -6.31
CA GLU A 4 1.42 -16.61 -5.31
C GLU A 4 1.98 -17.57 -4.24
N MET A 5 2.65 -18.63 -4.65
CA MET A 5 3.29 -19.60 -3.73
C MET A 5 4.33 -18.94 -2.82
N VAL A 6 5.15 -18.05 -3.36
CA VAL A 6 6.20 -17.36 -2.60
C VAL A 6 5.60 -16.34 -1.65
N LEU A 7 4.70 -15.50 -2.13
CA LEU A 7 4.12 -14.43 -1.30
C LEU A 7 3.18 -14.99 -0.23
N THR A 8 2.29 -15.91 -0.58
CA THR A 8 1.29 -16.44 0.36
C THR A 8 1.86 -17.55 1.24
N GLY A 9 2.71 -18.40 0.69
CA GLY A 9 3.29 -19.52 1.43
C GLY A 9 4.53 -19.12 2.22
N SER A 10 5.62 -18.73 1.54
CA SER A 10 6.90 -18.52 2.21
C SER A 10 6.96 -17.22 3.00
N ILE A 11 6.78 -16.08 2.33
CA ILE A 11 6.97 -14.75 2.93
C ILE A 11 5.90 -14.47 3.99
N ASN A 12 4.63 -14.68 3.65
CA ASN A 12 3.52 -14.44 4.56
C ASN A 12 3.68 -15.25 5.85
N GLN A 13 3.96 -16.56 5.74
CA GLN A 13 4.09 -17.44 6.90
C GLN A 13 5.31 -17.11 7.78
N GLN A 14 6.40 -16.58 7.20
CA GLN A 14 7.54 -16.10 7.98
C GLN A 14 7.15 -14.88 8.83
N ILE A 15 6.38 -13.94 8.27
CA ILE A 15 5.91 -12.76 9.00
C ILE A 15 4.95 -13.18 10.12
N VAL A 16 3.99 -14.06 9.82
CA VAL A 16 3.06 -14.62 10.81
C VAL A 16 3.81 -15.29 11.96
N ALA A 17 4.80 -16.12 11.64
CA ALA A 17 5.59 -16.81 12.66
C ALA A 17 6.38 -15.83 13.54
N ALA A 18 6.95 -14.77 12.93
CA ALA A 18 7.68 -13.74 13.67
C ALA A 18 6.77 -12.96 14.63
N ILE A 19 5.57 -12.56 14.19
CA ILE A 19 4.59 -11.87 15.05
C ILE A 19 4.15 -12.77 16.20
N ASN A 20 3.80 -14.04 15.91
CA ASN A 20 3.38 -15.01 16.92
C ASN A 20 4.51 -15.33 17.89
N GLY A 21 5.75 -15.43 17.41
CA GLY A 21 6.95 -15.62 18.24
C GLY A 21 7.23 -14.44 19.18
N ALA A 22 6.81 -13.23 18.79
CA ALA A 22 6.89 -12.03 19.64
C ALA A 22 5.71 -11.89 20.62
N GLY A 23 4.80 -12.87 20.69
CA GLY A 23 3.64 -12.86 21.60
C GLY A 23 2.37 -12.23 20.99
N GLY A 24 2.37 -11.89 19.71
CA GLY A 24 1.18 -11.48 19.00
C GLY A 24 0.28 -12.68 18.64
N CYS A 25 -0.90 -12.38 18.11
CA CYS A 25 -1.79 -13.37 17.51
C CYS A 25 -2.01 -13.00 16.05
N ALA A 26 -1.30 -13.65 15.12
CA ALA A 26 -1.37 -13.33 13.71
C ALA A 26 -1.85 -14.51 12.86
N VAL A 27 -2.53 -14.20 11.75
CA VAL A 27 -2.98 -15.15 10.73
C VAL A 27 -2.58 -14.66 9.34
N GLY A 28 -2.15 -15.60 8.49
CA GLY A 28 -1.82 -15.32 7.09
C GLY A 28 -3.04 -15.45 6.20
N LEU A 29 -3.17 -14.48 5.28
CA LEU A 29 -4.22 -14.42 4.27
C LEU A 29 -3.61 -14.00 2.92
N SER A 30 -4.29 -14.39 1.84
CA SER A 30 -4.15 -13.74 0.54
C SER A 30 -5.38 -12.87 0.26
N GLY A 31 -5.30 -11.97 -0.67
CA GLY A 31 -6.48 -11.21 -1.11
C GLY A 31 -7.57 -12.08 -1.75
N LYS A 32 -7.28 -13.35 -2.09
CA LYS A 32 -8.27 -14.33 -2.58
C LYS A 32 -9.15 -14.86 -1.46
N ASP A 33 -8.61 -14.93 -0.22
CA ASP A 33 -9.34 -15.48 0.92
C ASP A 33 -10.54 -14.60 1.25
N ALA A 34 -11.70 -15.20 1.40
CA ALA A 34 -13.00 -14.55 1.58
C ALA A 34 -13.27 -13.47 0.48
N ARG A 35 -12.65 -13.58 -0.70
CA ARG A 35 -12.70 -12.56 -1.77
C ARG A 35 -12.32 -11.16 -1.25
N LEU A 36 -11.30 -11.10 -0.40
CA LEU A 36 -10.87 -9.86 0.24
C LEU A 36 -10.50 -8.79 -0.80
N ILE A 37 -9.75 -9.19 -1.86
CA ILE A 37 -9.37 -8.30 -2.97
C ILE A 37 -9.91 -8.86 -4.27
N GLU A 38 -11.00 -8.30 -4.78
CA GLU A 38 -11.42 -8.52 -6.15
C GLU A 38 -10.59 -7.59 -7.06
N ALA A 39 -9.98 -8.17 -8.10
CA ALA A 39 -9.01 -7.50 -8.95
C ALA A 39 -9.41 -7.50 -10.42
N CYS A 40 -8.90 -6.53 -11.17
CA CYS A 40 -8.97 -6.49 -12.62
C CYS A 40 -7.55 -6.34 -13.22
N PRO A 41 -7.35 -6.68 -14.50
CA PRO A 41 -6.06 -6.48 -15.17
C PRO A 41 -5.61 -5.01 -15.08
N LEU A 42 -4.36 -4.78 -14.69
CA LEU A 42 -3.76 -3.45 -14.74
C LEU A 42 -3.57 -3.04 -16.20
N GLN A 43 -4.23 -1.97 -16.62
CA GLN A 43 -4.07 -1.40 -17.95
C GLN A 43 -3.04 -0.28 -17.93
N ARG A 44 -1.95 -0.42 -18.67
CA ARG A 44 -1.02 0.67 -18.96
C ARG A 44 -0.98 0.92 -20.45
N THR A 45 -1.08 2.18 -20.82
CA THR A 45 -0.89 2.63 -22.20
C THR A 45 0.51 3.23 -22.36
N THR A 46 1.20 2.88 -23.43
CA THR A 46 2.43 3.57 -23.86
C THR A 46 2.13 4.30 -25.15
N ARG A 47 2.61 5.56 -25.25
CA ARG A 47 2.66 6.28 -26.54
C ARG A 47 3.97 5.93 -27.24
N ASP A 48 3.86 5.49 -28.49
CA ASP A 48 5.01 5.38 -29.38
C ASP A 48 5.49 6.81 -29.72
N PRO A 49 6.77 7.17 -29.48
CA PRO A 49 7.27 8.52 -29.75
C PRO A 49 7.05 9.03 -31.18
N GLY A 50 6.77 8.15 -32.13
CA GLY A 50 6.54 8.47 -33.56
C GLY A 50 5.08 8.34 -34.03
N SER A 51 4.15 7.97 -33.18
CA SER A 51 2.75 7.79 -33.58
C SER A 51 1.78 8.30 -32.51
N GLN A 52 0.58 8.73 -32.94
CA GLN A 52 -0.51 9.09 -32.00
C GLN A 52 -1.27 7.84 -31.48
N ILE A 53 -0.75 6.63 -31.72
CA ILE A 53 -1.40 5.39 -31.35
C ILE A 53 -0.96 5.00 -29.94
N GLU A 54 -1.89 4.97 -29.00
CA GLU A 54 -1.70 4.38 -27.69
C GLU A 54 -1.75 2.86 -27.80
N LYS A 55 -0.67 2.18 -27.40
CA LYS A 55 -0.66 0.71 -27.27
C LYS A 55 -0.94 0.35 -25.80
N VAL A 56 -1.95 -0.49 -25.60
CA VAL A 56 -2.16 -1.15 -24.30
C VAL A 56 -1.06 -2.20 -24.13
N LEU A 57 -0.29 -2.07 -23.05
CA LEU A 57 0.70 -3.07 -22.67
C LEU A 57 0.00 -4.22 -21.97
N ASP A 58 0.18 -5.43 -22.48
CA ASP A 58 -0.19 -6.64 -21.76
C ASP A 58 0.86 -6.90 -20.67
N LEU A 59 0.48 -6.68 -19.44
CA LEU A 59 1.31 -6.91 -18.25
C LEU A 59 1.09 -8.33 -17.67
N GLY A 60 0.36 -9.19 -18.39
CA GLY A 60 0.00 -10.53 -17.91
C GLY A 60 -0.89 -10.47 -16.67
N PHE A 61 -0.56 -11.27 -15.66
CA PHE A 61 -1.34 -11.37 -14.43
C PHE A 61 -0.96 -10.30 -13.37
N VAL A 62 -0.73 -9.08 -13.80
CA VAL A 62 -0.62 -7.91 -12.91
C VAL A 62 -1.98 -7.22 -12.86
N GLY A 63 -2.47 -6.95 -11.65
CA GLY A 63 -3.80 -6.39 -11.44
C GLY A 63 -3.83 -5.17 -10.52
N ASP A 64 -4.99 -4.52 -10.59
CA ASP A 64 -5.39 -3.47 -9.65
C ASP A 64 -6.58 -3.93 -8.81
N PRO A 65 -6.70 -3.47 -7.55
CA PRO A 65 -7.89 -3.70 -6.74
C PRO A 65 -9.13 -3.05 -7.39
N LYS A 66 -10.12 -3.87 -7.70
CA LYS A 66 -11.43 -3.43 -8.21
C LYS A 66 -12.42 -3.19 -7.08
N LYS A 67 -12.37 -4.08 -6.07
CA LYS A 67 -13.23 -4.01 -4.90
C LYS A 67 -12.56 -4.70 -3.72
N ILE A 68 -12.72 -4.13 -2.53
CA ILE A 68 -12.27 -4.72 -1.27
C ILE A 68 -13.49 -5.14 -0.45
N ASN A 69 -13.42 -6.34 0.13
CA ASN A 69 -14.43 -6.88 1.06
C ASN A 69 -13.85 -6.92 2.49
N PRO A 70 -13.97 -5.84 3.29
CA PRO A 70 -13.24 -5.71 4.56
C PRO A 70 -13.81 -6.59 5.68
N GLY A 71 -14.99 -7.17 5.53
CA GLY A 71 -15.70 -7.85 6.62
C GLY A 71 -14.95 -8.99 7.31
N VAL A 72 -14.03 -9.67 6.61
CA VAL A 72 -13.16 -10.67 7.26
C VAL A 72 -12.12 -10.02 8.16
N LEU A 73 -11.58 -8.86 7.74
CA LEU A 73 -10.58 -8.11 8.50
C LEU A 73 -11.19 -7.49 9.76
N GLU A 74 -12.43 -7.00 9.67
CA GLU A 74 -13.18 -6.45 10.80
C GLU A 74 -13.35 -7.53 11.89
N LYS A 75 -13.73 -8.76 11.50
CA LYS A 75 -13.87 -9.89 12.44
C LYS A 75 -12.54 -10.28 13.09
N PHE A 76 -11.43 -10.25 12.35
CA PHE A 76 -10.12 -10.50 12.94
C PHE A 76 -9.74 -9.39 13.93
N GLY A 77 -10.02 -8.13 13.59
CA GLY A 77 -9.80 -7.00 14.49
C GLY A 77 -10.58 -7.11 15.79
N GLU A 78 -11.88 -7.47 15.72
CA GLU A 78 -12.73 -7.73 16.90
C GLU A 78 -12.18 -8.86 17.77
N ALA A 79 -11.57 -9.88 17.16
CA ALA A 79 -10.95 -11.01 17.86
C ALA A 79 -9.52 -10.72 18.37
N GLY A 80 -8.96 -9.53 18.11
CA GLY A 80 -7.58 -9.19 18.45
C GLY A 80 -6.54 -9.95 17.62
N ILE A 81 -6.91 -10.43 16.45
CA ILE A 81 -6.04 -11.15 15.53
C ILE A 81 -5.45 -10.19 14.49
N ILE A 82 -4.15 -10.28 14.24
CA ILE A 82 -3.42 -9.47 13.27
C ILE A 82 -3.41 -10.18 11.91
N PRO A 83 -4.16 -9.70 10.90
CA PRO A 83 -4.13 -10.29 9.56
C PRO A 83 -2.87 -9.85 8.80
N VAL A 84 -2.08 -10.82 8.31
CA VAL A 84 -0.95 -10.59 7.40
C VAL A 84 -1.42 -10.94 5.99
N ILE A 85 -1.49 -9.96 5.11
CA ILE A 85 -2.14 -10.10 3.80
C ILE A 85 -1.11 -10.11 2.68
N ALA A 86 -1.07 -11.18 1.89
CA ALA A 86 -0.32 -11.21 0.64
C ALA A 86 -1.12 -10.47 -0.45
N PRO A 87 -0.48 -9.58 -1.25
CA PRO A 87 -1.16 -8.72 -2.23
C PRO A 87 -1.48 -9.49 -3.52
N ILE A 88 -2.29 -10.52 -3.38
CA ILE A 88 -2.80 -11.36 -4.46
C ILE A 88 -4.30 -11.15 -4.57
N GLY A 89 -4.80 -10.80 -5.75
CA GLY A 89 -6.22 -10.56 -6.00
C GLY A 89 -6.88 -11.65 -6.83
N LEU A 90 -8.20 -11.74 -6.73
CA LEU A 90 -9.05 -12.66 -7.47
C LEU A 90 -9.78 -11.92 -8.60
N GLY A 91 -9.60 -12.37 -9.84
CA GLY A 91 -10.32 -11.88 -11.00
C GLY A 91 -11.75 -12.43 -11.09
N ASP A 92 -12.55 -11.82 -11.98
CA ASP A 92 -13.96 -12.16 -12.15
C ASP A 92 -14.18 -13.62 -12.61
N ASN A 93 -13.24 -14.19 -13.38
CA ASN A 93 -13.30 -15.58 -13.87
C ASN A 93 -12.39 -16.54 -13.09
N GLY A 94 -11.92 -16.14 -11.90
CA GLY A 94 -11.05 -16.95 -11.05
C GLY A 94 -9.57 -16.80 -11.33
N GLU A 95 -9.17 -15.83 -12.14
CA GLU A 95 -7.76 -15.52 -12.40
C GLU A 95 -7.08 -15.03 -11.13
N THR A 96 -5.79 -15.29 -11.02
CA THR A 96 -4.95 -14.78 -9.93
C THR A 96 -4.12 -13.60 -10.42
N PHE A 97 -4.29 -12.45 -9.79
CA PHE A 97 -3.51 -11.24 -10.09
C PHE A 97 -2.51 -10.92 -8.99
N ASN A 98 -1.28 -10.64 -9.38
CA ASN A 98 -0.29 -10.01 -8.52
C ASN A 98 -0.57 -8.50 -8.47
N ILE A 99 -0.73 -7.95 -7.27
CA ILE A 99 -1.04 -6.54 -7.06
C ILE A 99 0.16 -5.85 -6.40
N ASN A 100 0.42 -4.60 -6.76
CA ASN A 100 1.42 -3.81 -6.05
C ASN A 100 1.03 -3.69 -4.57
N ALA A 101 1.97 -3.96 -3.66
CA ALA A 101 1.71 -4.02 -2.23
C ALA A 101 1.21 -2.69 -1.66
N ASP A 102 1.77 -1.55 -2.12
CA ASP A 102 1.33 -0.21 -1.70
C ASP A 102 -0.13 0.03 -2.12
N THR A 103 -0.45 -0.32 -3.38
CA THR A 103 -1.81 -0.18 -3.93
C THR A 103 -2.81 -1.06 -3.17
N ALA A 104 -2.45 -2.32 -2.88
CA ALA A 104 -3.29 -3.23 -2.11
C ALA A 104 -3.52 -2.70 -0.69
N ALA A 105 -2.46 -2.25 -0.01
CA ALA A 105 -2.53 -1.69 1.34
C ALA A 105 -3.40 -0.43 1.39
N GLY A 106 -3.23 0.48 0.43
CA GLY A 106 -4.04 1.69 0.32
C GLY A 106 -5.53 1.40 0.12
N ALA A 107 -5.85 0.46 -0.79
CA ALA A 107 -7.22 0.06 -1.06
C ALA A 107 -7.89 -0.58 0.18
N ILE A 108 -7.16 -1.44 0.90
CA ILE A 108 -7.63 -2.06 2.14
C ILE A 108 -7.84 -1.00 3.23
N ALA A 109 -6.89 -0.10 3.43
CA ALA A 109 -6.98 0.97 4.41
C ALA A 109 -8.20 1.88 4.16
N ALA A 110 -8.41 2.27 2.91
CA ALA A 110 -9.57 3.08 2.50
C ALA A 110 -10.90 2.34 2.75
N ALA A 111 -10.98 1.05 2.44
CA ALA A 111 -12.18 0.24 2.62
C ALA A 111 -12.53 0.01 4.09
N LEU A 112 -11.52 -0.15 4.96
CA LEU A 112 -11.68 -0.28 6.41
C LEU A 112 -11.99 1.07 7.10
N GLY A 113 -11.73 2.20 6.45
CA GLY A 113 -11.69 3.48 7.14
C GLY A 113 -10.62 3.47 8.23
N ALA A 114 -9.44 2.96 7.91
CA ALA A 114 -8.35 2.81 8.86
C ALA A 114 -7.92 4.17 9.42
N ALA A 115 -7.59 4.24 10.71
CA ALA A 115 -7.08 5.46 11.31
C ALA A 115 -5.77 5.91 10.63
N LYS A 116 -4.91 4.94 10.26
CA LYS A 116 -3.62 5.23 9.60
C LYS A 116 -3.27 4.18 8.57
N LEU A 117 -2.75 4.63 7.42
CA LEU A 117 -1.96 3.82 6.50
C LEU A 117 -0.48 4.11 6.76
N ILE A 118 0.33 3.08 7.00
CA ILE A 118 1.77 3.24 7.17
C ILE A 118 2.49 2.44 6.08
N MET A 119 3.18 3.17 5.21
CA MET A 119 4.03 2.60 4.17
C MET A 119 5.48 2.57 4.64
N MET A 120 6.03 1.39 4.81
CA MET A 120 7.44 1.19 5.09
C MET A 120 8.20 1.03 3.77
N THR A 121 9.18 1.89 3.54
CA THR A 121 9.96 1.95 2.29
C THR A 121 11.46 2.01 2.58
N ASP A 122 12.27 2.17 1.55
CA ASP A 122 13.73 2.31 1.63
C ASP A 122 14.21 3.76 1.55
N VAL A 123 13.31 4.72 1.74
CA VAL A 123 13.60 6.16 1.78
C VAL A 123 13.07 6.79 3.06
N VAL A 124 13.70 7.86 3.52
CA VAL A 124 13.38 8.54 4.78
C VAL A 124 11.99 9.21 4.78
N GLY A 125 11.38 9.39 3.63
CA GLY A 125 10.13 10.12 3.41
C GLY A 125 10.24 11.03 2.20
N LEU A 126 9.39 12.04 2.10
CA LEU A 126 9.41 13.03 1.04
C LEU A 126 10.41 14.14 1.36
N LEU A 127 11.25 14.47 0.39
CA LEU A 127 12.24 15.54 0.52
C LEU A 127 11.81 16.77 -0.29
N ASP A 128 12.10 17.94 0.22
CA ASP A 128 12.00 19.20 -0.54
C ASP A 128 13.16 19.31 -1.55
N ARG A 129 13.14 20.35 -2.41
CA ARG A 129 14.19 20.60 -3.41
C ARG A 129 15.57 20.85 -2.80
N SER A 130 15.66 21.13 -1.50
CA SER A 130 16.92 21.29 -0.76
C SER A 130 17.41 20.02 -0.10
N GLY A 131 16.68 18.89 -0.28
CA GLY A 131 16.98 17.59 0.32
C GLY A 131 16.57 17.47 1.79
N ARG A 132 15.73 18.38 2.32
CA ARG A 132 15.22 18.29 3.69
C ARG A 132 13.91 17.50 3.73
N LEU A 133 13.77 16.68 4.76
CA LEU A 133 12.54 15.92 4.99
C LEU A 133 11.35 16.87 5.20
N ILE A 134 10.24 16.56 4.55
CA ILE A 134 8.96 17.22 4.75
C ILE A 134 8.13 16.36 5.71
N PRO A 135 8.00 16.74 6.99
CA PRO A 135 7.35 15.88 7.98
C PRO A 135 5.82 15.81 7.82
N HIS A 136 5.21 16.91 7.37
CA HIS A 136 3.75 17.02 7.23
C HIS A 136 3.37 17.65 5.90
N LEU A 137 2.36 17.09 5.24
CA LEU A 137 1.80 17.59 4.00
C LEU A 137 0.27 17.48 4.01
N SER A 138 -0.41 18.54 3.52
CA SER A 138 -1.80 18.38 3.10
C SER A 138 -1.89 17.72 1.72
N PRO A 139 -3.01 17.11 1.37
CA PRO A 139 -3.23 16.53 0.03
C PRO A 139 -3.01 17.55 -1.09
N LYS A 140 -3.37 18.81 -0.86
CA LYS A 140 -3.15 19.90 -1.80
C LYS A 140 -1.66 20.17 -2.03
N ALA A 141 -0.88 20.21 -0.95
CA ALA A 141 0.57 20.41 -1.03
C ALA A 141 1.26 19.23 -1.71
N ALA A 142 0.88 17.99 -1.37
CA ALA A 142 1.42 16.78 -2.01
C ALA A 142 1.14 16.76 -3.52
N ASN A 143 -0.09 17.11 -3.95
CA ASN A 143 -0.43 17.26 -5.37
C ASN A 143 0.37 18.35 -6.08
N ALA A 144 0.70 19.45 -5.40
CA ALA A 144 1.53 20.51 -5.97
C ALA A 144 2.97 20.01 -6.23
N LEU A 145 3.55 19.26 -5.25
CA LEU A 145 4.89 18.67 -5.38
C LEU A 145 4.98 17.57 -6.46
N LEU A 146 3.89 16.84 -6.70
CA LEU A 146 3.79 15.91 -7.84
C LEU A 146 3.80 16.66 -9.17
N LYS A 147 3.03 17.76 -9.27
CA LYS A 147 2.90 18.54 -10.51
C LYS A 147 4.15 19.32 -10.88
N ASP A 148 4.88 19.83 -9.89
CA ASP A 148 6.09 20.63 -10.11
C ASP A 148 7.37 19.78 -10.25
N GLY A 149 7.24 18.43 -10.19
CA GLY A 149 8.35 17.49 -10.36
C GLY A 149 9.29 17.40 -9.16
N THR A 150 8.92 17.90 -7.99
CA THR A 150 9.71 17.72 -6.76
C THR A 150 9.63 16.25 -6.28
N ILE A 151 8.47 15.60 -6.47
CA ILE A 151 8.30 14.17 -6.21
C ILE A 151 8.53 13.42 -7.53
N GLU A 152 9.52 12.51 -7.55
CA GLU A 152 9.97 11.82 -8.75
C GLU A 152 10.03 10.31 -8.57
N GLY A 153 10.12 9.59 -9.70
CA GLY A 153 10.43 8.16 -9.76
C GLY A 153 9.49 7.29 -8.94
N GLY A 154 10.05 6.39 -8.15
CA GLY A 154 9.32 5.43 -7.32
C GLY A 154 8.48 6.03 -6.20
N MET A 155 8.67 7.33 -5.88
CA MET A 155 7.86 8.01 -4.88
C MET A 155 6.49 8.44 -5.40
N ILE A 156 6.36 8.67 -6.72
CA ILE A 156 5.09 9.08 -7.35
C ILE A 156 3.95 8.09 -6.98
N PRO A 157 4.03 6.78 -7.28
CA PRO A 157 2.95 5.85 -6.98
C PRO A 157 2.66 5.73 -5.48
N LYS A 158 3.66 5.91 -4.62
CA LYS A 158 3.47 5.88 -3.16
C LYS A 158 2.63 7.07 -2.69
N VAL A 159 2.96 8.27 -3.15
CA VAL A 159 2.21 9.49 -2.81
C VAL A 159 0.80 9.45 -3.40
N GLU A 160 0.65 8.98 -4.64
CA GLU A 160 -0.66 8.78 -5.26
C GLU A 160 -1.53 7.81 -4.46
N THR A 161 -0.95 6.70 -3.98
CA THR A 161 -1.66 5.75 -3.11
C THR A 161 -2.05 6.39 -1.78
N CYS A 162 -1.16 7.16 -1.14
CA CYS A 162 -1.49 7.89 0.08
C CYS A 162 -2.65 8.85 -0.14
N LEU A 163 -2.61 9.63 -1.23
CA LEU A 163 -3.67 10.58 -1.58
C LEU A 163 -5.01 9.89 -1.84
N ALA A 164 -5.00 8.81 -2.61
CA ALA A 164 -6.21 8.02 -2.87
C ALA A 164 -6.80 7.43 -1.58
N THR A 165 -5.94 6.97 -0.67
CA THR A 165 -6.37 6.40 0.61
C THR A 165 -7.04 7.43 1.51
N ILE A 166 -6.48 8.64 1.60
CA ILE A 166 -7.02 9.74 2.43
C ILE A 166 -8.31 10.32 1.85
N GLN A 167 -8.49 10.29 0.52
CA GLN A 167 -9.76 10.65 -0.10
C GLN A 167 -10.92 9.73 0.32
N GLY A 168 -10.62 8.52 0.81
CA GLY A 168 -11.56 7.62 1.45
C GLY A 168 -11.88 8.05 2.89
N LYS A 169 -11.92 7.08 3.80
CA LYS A 169 -12.22 7.31 5.22
C LYS A 169 -10.97 7.26 6.12
N THR A 170 -9.79 7.05 5.56
CA THR A 170 -8.53 6.98 6.31
C THR A 170 -8.10 8.38 6.75
N GLU A 171 -7.75 8.53 8.02
CA GLU A 171 -7.44 9.84 8.62
C GLU A 171 -6.06 10.36 8.17
N ALA A 172 -5.05 9.48 8.13
CA ALA A 172 -3.67 9.84 7.78
C ALA A 172 -2.96 8.72 7.03
N ALA A 173 -1.99 9.09 6.18
CA ALA A 173 -1.07 8.18 5.53
C ALA A 173 0.38 8.60 5.81
N HIS A 174 1.22 7.62 6.17
CA HIS A 174 2.60 7.84 6.56
C HIS A 174 3.55 7.11 5.63
N ILE A 175 4.67 7.73 5.29
CA ILE A 175 5.77 7.12 4.53
C ILE A 175 7.01 7.12 5.42
N LEU A 176 7.52 5.94 5.76
CA LEU A 176 8.59 5.73 6.74
C LEU A 176 9.74 4.91 6.14
N ASP A 177 10.96 5.16 6.62
CA ASP A 177 12.12 4.32 6.30
C ASP A 177 12.08 3.03 7.13
N GLY A 178 11.67 1.93 6.49
CA GLY A 178 11.58 0.61 7.11
C GLY A 178 12.92 0.01 7.55
N ARG A 179 14.06 0.61 7.16
CA ARG A 179 15.40 0.17 7.58
C ARG A 179 15.78 0.71 8.97
N VAL A 180 15.05 1.71 9.46
CA VAL A 180 15.29 2.27 10.80
C VAL A 180 14.68 1.33 11.84
N PRO A 181 15.47 0.82 12.80
CA PRO A 181 14.95 -0.03 13.86
C PRO A 181 13.85 0.68 14.65
N HIS A 182 12.77 -0.03 14.94
CA HIS A 182 11.64 0.47 15.72
C HIS A 182 10.93 1.72 15.14
N VAL A 183 11.05 1.95 13.83
CA VAL A 183 10.49 3.14 13.15
C VAL A 183 8.99 3.33 13.42
N LEU A 184 8.22 2.25 13.49
CA LEU A 184 6.79 2.31 13.83
C LEU A 184 6.54 2.86 15.23
N LEU A 185 7.35 2.46 16.22
CA LEU A 185 7.23 2.97 17.59
C LEU A 185 7.59 4.45 17.65
N LEU A 186 8.65 4.85 16.95
CA LEU A 186 9.06 6.24 16.85
C LEU A 186 7.96 7.11 16.23
N GLU A 187 7.33 6.64 15.14
CA GLU A 187 6.25 7.38 14.47
C GLU A 187 4.97 7.46 15.30
N ILE A 188 4.58 6.38 15.97
CA ILE A 188 3.30 6.32 16.69
C ILE A 188 3.39 7.00 18.07
N PHE A 189 4.51 6.86 18.77
CA PHE A 189 4.65 7.26 20.17
C PHE A 189 5.49 8.51 20.41
N THR A 190 6.04 9.16 19.37
CA THR A 190 6.77 10.43 19.53
C THR A 190 6.03 11.60 18.87
N ALA A 191 6.18 12.78 19.45
CA ALA A 191 5.49 13.98 18.96
C ALA A 191 6.00 14.49 17.60
N HIS A 192 7.21 14.11 17.20
CA HIS A 192 7.86 14.66 16.00
C HIS A 192 7.80 13.75 14.79
N GLY A 193 7.48 12.45 15.00
CA GLY A 193 7.54 11.47 13.93
C GLY A 193 8.94 11.32 13.32
N VAL A 194 9.12 10.42 12.36
CA VAL A 194 10.41 10.16 11.70
C VAL A 194 10.31 10.09 10.19
N GLY A 195 9.13 10.25 9.63
CA GLY A 195 8.86 10.17 8.20
C GLY A 195 8.06 11.35 7.67
N THR A 196 7.27 11.09 6.63
CA THR A 196 6.32 12.06 6.08
C THR A 196 4.89 11.60 6.36
N MET A 197 4.09 12.45 6.97
CA MET A 197 2.67 12.24 7.17
C MET A 197 1.86 13.10 6.20
N ILE A 198 0.91 12.49 5.50
CA ILE A 198 -0.09 13.17 4.68
C ILE A 198 -1.43 13.06 5.40
N ILE A 199 -2.06 14.18 5.70
CA ILE A 199 -3.29 14.27 6.48
C ILE A 199 -4.19 15.38 5.91
N ASN A 200 -5.51 15.20 6.01
CA ASN A 200 -6.45 16.26 5.65
C ASN A 200 -6.31 17.45 6.62
N ASP A 201 -6.42 18.67 6.07
CA ASP A 201 -6.41 19.94 6.85
C ASP A 201 -7.63 20.05 7.77
#